data_1296a1ad4cfc7e2820fbee4112ad55e1
#
_entry.id   1296a1ad4cfc7e2820fbee4112ad55e1
#
_cell.length_a   1.000
_cell.length_b   1.000
_cell.length_c   1.000
_cell.angle_alpha   90.00
_cell.angle_beta   90.00
_cell.angle_gamma   90.00
#
_symmetry.space_group_name_H-M   'P 1'
#
loop_
_entity.id
_entity.type
_entity.pdbx_description
1 polymer ?
#
loop_
_entity_poly.entity_id
_entity_poly.type
_entity_poly.pdbx_seq_one_letter_code
_entity_poly.pdbx_strand_id
1 'polypeptide(L)'
;LDFENLYEVSDLGNVRRIARSKTLDAAKIPEAKQMFEHGATLKQVAEFLGTSIPTAHSIKLGKTWAGDATYRLVKPQLLKHYFVASLCKDAKYTRRGVHRMVWEAFNGRIEGRLEINHKDLDRANNRLDNLEVVTHRQNLQHAIDAYKAKGLFRAVKGVKGFIAGKHSEYDNS
;
A
#
# COMPACT_ATOMS: atom_id res chain seq x y z
N LEU A 1 4.64 -10.16 -6.78
CA LEU A 1 3.45 -9.33 -6.57
C LEU A 1 2.99 -8.79 -7.91
N ASP A 2 1.68 -8.89 -8.25
CA ASP A 2 1.14 -8.46 -9.57
C ASP A 2 1.28 -6.96 -9.86
N PHE A 3 1.77 -6.19 -8.90
CA PHE A 3 1.92 -4.73 -8.94
C PHE A 3 3.38 -4.27 -8.81
N GLU A 4 4.34 -5.18 -8.91
CA GLU A 4 5.76 -4.84 -8.98
C GLU A 4 6.00 -3.88 -10.15
N ASN A 5 6.91 -2.95 -9.98
CA ASN A 5 7.18 -1.86 -10.93
C ASN A 5 6.04 -0.81 -11.12
N LEU A 6 4.94 -0.93 -10.39
CA LEU A 6 3.85 0.06 -10.40
C LEU A 6 3.70 0.80 -9.08
N TYR A 7 4.02 0.13 -8.00
CA TYR A 7 3.89 0.64 -6.64
C TYR A 7 5.09 0.24 -5.82
N GLU A 8 5.46 1.12 -4.90
CA GLU A 8 6.46 0.88 -3.88
C GLU A 8 5.82 1.04 -2.51
N VAL A 9 6.36 0.30 -1.56
CA VAL A 9 5.88 0.30 -0.18
C VAL A 9 7.09 0.51 0.74
N SER A 10 6.97 1.44 1.69
CA SER A 10 8.00 1.64 2.71
C SER A 10 7.77 0.73 3.92
N ASP A 11 8.81 0.53 4.71
CA ASP A 11 8.78 -0.14 6.02
C ASP A 11 7.88 0.56 7.05
N LEU A 12 7.56 1.84 6.83
CA LEU A 12 6.65 2.64 7.65
C LEU A 12 5.17 2.51 7.24
N GLY A 13 4.84 1.71 6.23
CA GLY A 13 3.46 1.54 5.75
C GLY A 13 3.01 2.57 4.72
N ASN A 14 3.92 3.38 4.17
CA ASN A 14 3.57 4.30 3.10
C ASN A 14 3.55 3.55 1.76
N VAL A 15 2.53 3.81 0.95
CA VAL A 15 2.39 3.27 -0.40
C VAL A 15 2.49 4.40 -1.40
N ARG A 16 3.34 4.23 -2.40
CA ARG A 16 3.45 5.19 -3.50
C ARG A 16 3.32 4.50 -4.85
N ARG A 17 2.64 5.15 -5.76
CA ARG A 17 2.60 4.72 -7.15
C ARG A 17 3.81 5.28 -7.87
N ILE A 18 4.56 4.41 -8.54
CA ILE A 18 5.61 4.82 -9.46
C ILE A 18 4.92 5.46 -10.66
N ALA A 19 5.24 6.72 -10.95
CA ALA A 19 4.70 7.38 -12.12
C ALA A 19 5.19 6.61 -13.36
N ARG A 20 4.25 6.00 -14.09
CA ARG A 20 4.58 5.45 -15.41
C ARG A 20 4.83 6.63 -16.35
N SER A 21 6.06 6.97 -16.56
CA SER A 21 6.48 7.73 -17.73
C SER A 21 6.39 6.80 -18.95
N LYS A 22 5.18 6.43 -19.39
CA LYS A 22 5.03 5.73 -20.67
C LYS A 22 5.00 6.68 -21.86
N THR A 23 4.91 7.99 -21.62
CA THR A 23 4.73 8.98 -22.68
C THR A 23 5.55 10.25 -22.52
N LEU A 24 6.19 10.44 -21.36
CA LEU A 24 6.99 11.63 -21.13
C LEU A 24 8.37 11.23 -20.60
N ASP A 25 9.40 11.60 -21.31
CA ASP A 25 10.77 11.49 -20.84
C ASP A 25 11.03 12.58 -19.80
N ALA A 26 11.19 12.17 -18.52
CA ALA A 26 11.44 13.11 -17.43
C ALA A 26 12.70 13.96 -17.66
N ALA A 27 13.69 13.44 -18.40
CA ALA A 27 14.90 14.17 -18.77
C ALA A 27 14.62 15.36 -19.69
N LYS A 28 13.51 15.33 -20.43
CA LYS A 28 13.11 16.44 -21.33
C LYS A 28 12.33 17.55 -20.63
N ILE A 29 11.91 17.36 -19.38
CA ILE A 29 11.10 18.36 -18.67
C ILE A 29 11.85 19.67 -18.41
N PRO A 30 13.12 19.69 -17.98
CA PRO A 30 13.87 20.94 -17.83
C PRO A 30 13.95 21.72 -19.14
N GLU A 31 14.26 21.04 -20.24
CA GLU A 31 14.32 21.66 -21.56
C GLU A 31 12.96 22.21 -22.02
N ALA A 32 11.88 21.45 -21.80
CA ALA A 32 10.53 21.91 -22.08
C ALA A 32 10.15 23.18 -21.29
N LYS A 33 10.60 23.30 -20.04
CA LYS A 33 10.42 24.51 -19.23
C LYS A 33 11.19 25.69 -19.82
N GLN A 34 12.44 25.49 -20.23
CA GLN A 34 13.23 26.51 -20.91
C GLN A 34 12.58 26.96 -22.22
N MET A 35 12.02 26.02 -22.99
CA MET A 35 11.26 26.38 -24.20
C MET A 35 10.11 27.37 -23.91
N PHE A 36 9.40 27.18 -22.79
CA PHE A 36 8.36 28.15 -22.39
C PHE A 36 8.91 29.51 -22.01
N GLU A 37 10.07 29.56 -21.35
CA GLU A 37 10.77 30.82 -21.01
C GLU A 37 11.22 31.56 -22.24
N HIS A 38 11.57 30.84 -23.32
CA HIS A 38 11.94 31.40 -24.62
C HIS A 38 10.73 31.63 -25.53
N GLY A 39 9.50 31.58 -25.01
CA GLY A 39 8.29 31.96 -25.74
C GLY A 39 7.69 30.85 -26.61
N ALA A 40 8.10 29.60 -26.46
CA ALA A 40 7.49 28.48 -27.19
C ALA A 40 6.01 28.31 -26.84
N THR A 41 5.21 27.97 -27.83
CA THR A 41 3.79 27.73 -27.68
C THR A 41 3.54 26.38 -27.01
N LEU A 42 2.37 26.24 -26.38
CA LEU A 42 1.94 24.95 -25.79
C LEU A 42 1.95 23.80 -26.79
N LYS A 43 1.63 24.10 -28.07
CA LYS A 43 1.64 23.09 -29.14
C LYS A 43 3.06 22.60 -29.45
N GLN A 44 4.02 23.51 -29.58
CA GLN A 44 5.43 23.16 -29.83
C GLN A 44 6.01 22.33 -28.69
N VAL A 45 5.76 22.70 -27.43
CA VAL A 45 6.24 21.95 -26.29
C VAL A 45 5.53 20.60 -26.16
N ALA A 46 4.24 20.52 -26.46
CA ALA A 46 3.51 19.24 -26.48
C ALA A 46 4.08 18.28 -27.53
N GLU A 47 4.43 18.79 -28.72
CA GLU A 47 5.04 18.04 -29.80
C GLU A 47 6.46 17.58 -29.43
N PHE A 48 7.29 18.44 -28.88
CA PHE A 48 8.62 18.12 -28.37
C PHE A 48 8.60 17.00 -27.32
N LEU A 49 7.63 17.05 -26.41
CA LEU A 49 7.45 16.05 -25.34
C LEU A 49 6.71 14.80 -25.80
N GLY A 50 6.13 14.78 -27.01
CA GLY A 50 5.28 13.67 -27.47
C GLY A 50 4.01 13.51 -26.63
N THR A 51 3.42 14.61 -26.17
CA THR A 51 2.28 14.60 -25.23
C THR A 51 1.12 15.47 -25.72
N SER A 52 0.04 15.54 -24.95
CA SER A 52 -1.11 16.39 -25.26
C SER A 52 -0.89 17.85 -24.82
N ILE A 53 -1.55 18.80 -25.50
CA ILE A 53 -1.51 20.23 -25.13
C ILE A 53 -1.94 20.47 -23.68
N PRO A 54 -3.01 19.83 -23.12
CA PRO A 54 -3.35 19.97 -21.71
C PRO A 54 -2.24 19.53 -20.76
N THR A 55 -1.49 18.48 -21.11
CA THR A 55 -0.33 18.03 -20.32
C THR A 55 0.79 19.07 -20.35
N ALA A 56 1.15 19.58 -21.52
CA ALA A 56 2.15 20.66 -21.66
C ALA A 56 1.72 21.92 -20.87
N HIS A 57 0.44 22.28 -20.88
CA HIS A 57 -0.09 23.36 -20.07
C HIS A 57 0.03 23.11 -18.55
N SER A 58 -0.23 21.90 -18.11
CA SER A 58 -0.05 21.53 -16.70
C SER A 58 1.43 21.60 -16.26
N ILE A 59 2.37 21.26 -17.15
CA ILE A 59 3.82 21.41 -16.92
C ILE A 59 4.19 22.89 -16.83
N LYS A 60 3.69 23.72 -17.73
CA LYS A 60 3.90 25.18 -17.71
C LYS A 60 3.45 25.80 -16.39
N LEU A 61 2.28 25.38 -15.90
CA LEU A 61 1.71 25.86 -14.63
C LEU A 61 2.35 25.25 -13.38
N GLY A 62 3.36 24.36 -13.51
CA GLY A 62 3.96 23.67 -12.38
C GLY A 62 3.02 22.72 -11.63
N LYS A 63 1.85 22.38 -12.18
CA LYS A 63 0.87 21.46 -11.57
C LYS A 63 1.28 20.00 -11.67
N THR A 64 2.09 19.67 -12.67
CA THR A 64 2.70 18.37 -12.88
C THR A 64 4.19 18.57 -13.14
N TRP A 65 5.02 17.63 -12.70
CA TRP A 65 6.48 17.72 -12.86
C TRP A 65 7.12 18.96 -12.16
N ALA A 66 6.50 19.40 -11.07
CA ALA A 66 7.00 20.48 -10.22
C ALA A 66 8.02 19.96 -9.20
N GLY A 67 9.11 19.37 -9.67
CA GLY A 67 10.16 18.76 -8.83
C GLY A 67 10.25 17.25 -9.05
N ASP A 68 11.04 16.53 -8.25
CA ASP A 68 11.31 15.09 -8.32
C ASP A 68 10.10 14.17 -8.07
N ALA A 69 8.88 14.64 -8.29
CA ALA A 69 7.65 13.89 -8.03
C ALA A 69 7.37 12.86 -9.15
N THR A 70 8.31 11.95 -9.36
CA THR A 70 8.08 10.71 -10.11
C THR A 70 7.12 9.77 -9.37
N TYR A 71 6.68 10.16 -8.17
CA TYR A 71 5.88 9.32 -7.29
C TYR A 71 4.59 10.01 -6.86
N ARG A 72 3.50 9.26 -6.83
CA ARG A 72 2.23 9.71 -6.28
C ARG A 72 1.91 8.88 -5.03
N LEU A 73 1.83 9.55 -3.87
CA LEU A 73 1.38 8.88 -2.65
C LEU A 73 -0.04 8.36 -2.82
N VAL A 74 -0.23 7.10 -2.50
CA VAL A 74 -1.54 6.48 -2.40
C VAL A 74 -2.06 6.75 -0.99
N LYS A 75 -3.19 7.43 -0.87
CA LYS A 75 -3.85 7.64 0.42
C LYS A 75 -4.62 6.37 0.79
N PRO A 76 -4.20 5.61 1.82
CA PRO A 76 -4.95 4.45 2.28
C PRO A 76 -6.30 4.88 2.85
N GLN A 77 -7.29 4.03 2.67
CA GLN A 77 -8.61 4.20 3.25
C GLN A 77 -8.77 3.24 4.43
N LEU A 78 -9.34 3.72 5.53
CA LEU A 78 -9.71 2.85 6.64
C LEU A 78 -10.99 2.09 6.27
N LEU A 79 -10.87 0.77 6.11
CA LEU A 79 -11.99 -0.11 5.82
C LEU A 79 -12.17 -1.07 6.99
N LYS A 80 -13.30 -0.96 7.69
CA LYS A 80 -13.57 -1.66 8.96
C LYS A 80 -12.51 -1.28 10.02
N HIS A 81 -11.43 -2.01 10.09
CA HIS A 81 -10.38 -1.81 11.10
C HIS A 81 -8.96 -1.81 10.48
N TYR A 82 -8.84 -1.86 9.16
CA TYR A 82 -7.56 -1.96 8.47
C TYR A 82 -7.40 -0.86 7.42
N PHE A 83 -6.20 -0.38 7.26
CA PHE A 83 -5.88 0.46 6.13
C PHE A 83 -5.74 -0.37 4.86
N VAL A 84 -6.43 0.06 3.81
CA VAL A 84 -6.44 -0.55 2.48
C VAL A 84 -5.99 0.48 1.45
N ALA A 85 -5.10 0.06 0.56
CA ALA A 85 -4.71 0.83 -0.60
C ALA A 85 -5.49 0.34 -1.83
N SER A 86 -6.02 1.29 -2.61
CA SER A 86 -6.62 1.01 -3.91
C SER A 86 -5.55 1.10 -4.98
N LEU A 87 -5.20 -0.02 -5.57
CA LEU A 87 -4.18 -0.15 -6.60
C LEU A 87 -4.86 -0.26 -7.96
N CYS A 88 -4.31 0.40 -8.98
CA CYS A 88 -4.81 0.35 -10.34
C CYS A 88 -3.76 -0.25 -11.28
N LYS A 89 -4.14 -1.33 -11.97
CA LYS A 89 -3.36 -1.93 -13.08
C LYS A 89 -4.32 -2.16 -14.24
N ASP A 90 -3.96 -1.74 -15.43
CA ASP A 90 -4.71 -1.95 -16.67
C ASP A 90 -6.21 -1.55 -16.54
N ALA A 91 -6.43 -0.34 -15.99
CA ALA A 91 -7.74 0.23 -15.69
C ALA A 91 -8.60 -0.57 -14.67
N LYS A 92 -8.07 -1.63 -14.08
CA LYS A 92 -8.74 -2.40 -13.03
C LYS A 92 -8.23 -1.98 -11.65
N TYR A 93 -9.16 -1.79 -10.72
CA TYR A 93 -8.85 -1.44 -9.34
C TYR A 93 -8.92 -2.67 -8.44
N THR A 94 -7.88 -2.85 -7.63
CA THR A 94 -7.79 -3.90 -6.62
C THR A 94 -7.49 -3.27 -5.27
N ARG A 95 -8.22 -3.68 -4.24
CA ARG A 95 -7.96 -3.25 -2.86
C ARG A 95 -7.05 -4.26 -2.17
N ARG A 96 -6.00 -3.76 -1.54
CA ARG A 96 -5.08 -4.61 -0.75
C ARG A 96 -4.82 -3.98 0.62
N GLY A 97 -4.78 -4.80 1.67
CA GLY A 97 -4.42 -4.36 3.01
C GLY A 97 -2.97 -3.86 3.04
N VAL A 98 -2.76 -2.68 3.63
CA VAL A 98 -1.42 -2.06 3.70
C VAL A 98 -0.44 -2.95 4.46
N HIS A 99 -0.83 -3.51 5.62
CA HIS A 99 0.00 -4.45 6.40
C HIS A 99 0.50 -5.63 5.54
N ARG A 100 -0.37 -6.18 4.68
CA ARG A 100 0.02 -7.28 3.79
C ARG A 100 0.99 -6.83 2.71
N MET A 101 0.79 -5.64 2.16
CA MET A 101 1.69 -5.06 1.17
C MET A 101 3.07 -4.79 1.77
N VAL A 102 3.12 -4.23 2.99
CA VAL A 102 4.38 -4.00 3.71
C VAL A 102 5.11 -5.32 3.94
N TRP A 103 4.45 -6.30 4.54
CA TRP A 103 5.08 -7.59 4.80
C TRP A 103 5.63 -8.23 3.52
N GLU A 104 4.79 -8.34 2.49
CA GLU A 104 5.15 -9.02 1.24
C GLU A 104 6.26 -8.31 0.47
N ALA A 105 6.40 -6.99 0.60
CA ALA A 105 7.45 -6.23 -0.06
C ALA A 105 8.86 -6.52 0.51
N PHE A 106 8.95 -6.84 1.81
CA PHE A 106 10.24 -7.04 2.48
C PHE A 106 10.56 -8.51 2.78
N ASN A 107 9.54 -9.35 2.96
CA ASN A 107 9.71 -10.75 3.39
C ASN A 107 9.20 -11.76 2.34
N GLY A 108 8.67 -11.29 1.23
CA GLY A 108 8.08 -12.16 0.21
C GLY A 108 6.63 -12.57 0.51
N ARG A 109 6.09 -13.38 -0.39
CA ARG A 109 4.68 -13.79 -0.36
C ARG A 109 4.36 -14.62 0.88
N ILE A 110 3.20 -14.35 1.48
CA ILE A 110 2.68 -15.15 2.59
C ILE A 110 2.05 -16.42 2.00
N GLU A 111 2.58 -17.55 2.39
CA GLU A 111 2.12 -18.86 1.93
C GLU A 111 1.08 -19.46 2.89
N GLY A 112 0.26 -20.35 2.33
CA GLY A 112 -0.71 -21.11 3.11
C GLY A 112 -1.80 -20.25 3.76
N ARG A 113 -2.22 -20.67 4.96
CA ARG A 113 -3.30 -20.03 5.75
C ARG A 113 -2.75 -19.11 6.85
N LEU A 114 -1.56 -18.53 6.63
CA LEU A 114 -0.95 -17.63 7.59
C LEU A 114 -1.59 -16.23 7.53
N GLU A 115 -1.63 -15.58 8.68
CA GLU A 115 -2.18 -14.24 8.89
C GLU A 115 -1.08 -13.28 9.31
N ILE A 116 -1.31 -11.99 9.08
CA ILE A 116 -0.46 -10.95 9.65
C ILE A 116 -1.07 -10.46 10.95
N ASN A 117 -0.30 -10.52 12.01
CA ASN A 117 -0.62 -9.96 13.31
C ASN A 117 0.08 -8.61 13.49
N HIS A 118 -0.58 -7.67 14.19
CA HIS A 118 0.01 -6.44 14.68
C HIS A 118 0.43 -6.66 16.14
N LYS A 119 1.73 -6.62 16.43
CA LYS A 119 2.28 -6.94 17.76
C LYS A 119 1.73 -6.04 18.86
N ASP A 120 1.47 -4.76 18.53
CA ASP A 120 0.89 -3.77 19.44
C ASP A 120 -0.64 -3.78 19.49
N LEU A 121 -1.30 -4.64 18.69
CA LEU A 121 -2.76 -4.71 18.48
C LEU A 121 -3.36 -3.48 17.78
N ASP A 122 -2.58 -2.48 17.43
CA ASP A 122 -3.06 -1.36 16.62
C ASP A 122 -3.01 -1.71 15.13
N ARG A 123 -4.18 -1.98 14.57
CA ARG A 123 -4.34 -2.30 13.14
C ARG A 123 -4.06 -1.14 12.20
N ALA A 124 -3.84 0.05 12.74
CA ALA A 124 -3.44 1.23 11.99
C ALA A 124 -1.90 1.34 11.86
N ASN A 125 -1.15 0.72 12.78
CA ASN A 125 0.30 0.72 12.79
C ASN A 125 0.86 -0.36 11.87
N ASN A 126 1.00 -0.02 10.58
CA ASN A 126 1.47 -0.94 9.54
C ASN A 126 3.00 -0.91 9.33
N ARG A 127 3.76 -0.49 10.34
CA ARG A 127 5.23 -0.54 10.29
C ARG A 127 5.71 -1.99 10.24
N LEU A 128 6.75 -2.25 9.46
CA LEU A 128 7.29 -3.61 9.28
C LEU A 128 7.72 -4.25 10.59
N ASP A 129 8.34 -3.48 11.48
CA ASP A 129 8.80 -3.94 12.80
C ASP A 129 7.65 -4.33 13.74
N ASN A 130 6.44 -3.81 13.51
CA ASN A 130 5.22 -4.12 14.24
C ASN A 130 4.43 -5.33 13.67
N LEU A 131 4.82 -5.81 12.50
CA LEU A 131 4.12 -6.91 11.84
C LEU A 131 4.83 -8.25 12.10
N GLU A 132 4.06 -9.32 12.13
CA GLU A 132 4.55 -10.69 12.16
C GLU A 132 3.57 -11.63 11.45
N VAL A 133 4.09 -12.72 10.90
CA VAL A 133 3.26 -13.76 10.27
C VAL A 133 3.06 -14.90 11.26
N VAL A 134 1.81 -15.24 11.49
CA VAL A 134 1.38 -16.21 12.49
C VAL A 134 0.26 -17.09 11.95
N THR A 135 0.03 -18.21 12.60
CA THR A 135 -1.17 -19.02 12.38
C THR A 135 -2.40 -18.31 12.98
N HIS A 136 -3.58 -18.64 12.49
CA HIS A 136 -4.83 -18.14 13.06
C HIS A 136 -4.93 -18.40 14.58
N ARG A 137 -4.50 -19.55 15.05
CA ARG A 137 -4.47 -19.91 16.47
C ARG A 137 -3.58 -18.96 17.29
N GLN A 138 -2.37 -18.69 16.81
CA GLN A 138 -1.44 -17.77 17.48
C GLN A 138 -1.99 -16.35 17.51
N ASN A 139 -2.57 -15.88 16.40
CA ASN A 139 -3.19 -14.56 16.31
C ASN A 139 -4.33 -14.40 17.31
N LEU A 140 -5.20 -15.41 17.38
CA LEU A 140 -6.31 -15.43 18.36
C LEU A 140 -5.79 -15.45 19.80
N GLN A 141 -4.76 -16.28 20.09
CA GLN A 141 -4.16 -16.36 21.43
C GLN A 141 -3.57 -15.02 21.86
N HIS A 142 -2.82 -14.36 20.97
CA HIS A 142 -2.26 -13.03 21.23
C HIS A 142 -3.36 -12.01 21.59
N ALA A 143 -4.45 -11.99 20.84
CA ALA A 143 -5.59 -11.10 21.14
C ALA A 143 -6.21 -11.43 22.51
N ILE A 144 -6.43 -12.72 22.84
CA ILE A 144 -6.98 -13.15 24.12
C ILE A 144 -6.09 -12.71 25.27
N ASP A 145 -4.78 -12.93 25.19
CA ASP A 145 -3.83 -12.59 26.26
C ASP A 145 -3.77 -11.08 26.49
N ALA A 146 -3.83 -10.29 25.43
CA ALA A 146 -3.90 -8.85 25.53
C ALA A 146 -5.20 -8.35 26.17
N TYR A 147 -6.35 -8.95 25.83
CA TYR A 147 -7.61 -8.62 26.50
C TYR A 147 -7.61 -9.02 27.98
N LYS A 148 -7.00 -10.15 28.33
CA LYS A 148 -6.83 -10.57 29.72
C LYS A 148 -5.95 -9.59 30.49
N ALA A 149 -4.81 -9.19 29.94
CA ALA A 149 -3.89 -8.23 30.55
C ALA A 149 -4.55 -6.86 30.81
N LYS A 150 -5.48 -6.44 29.96
CA LYS A 150 -6.27 -5.20 30.12
C LYS A 150 -7.48 -5.35 31.06
N GLY A 151 -7.71 -6.53 31.65
CA GLY A 151 -8.89 -6.80 32.48
C GLY A 151 -10.22 -6.76 31.71
N LEU A 152 -10.16 -6.77 30.39
CA LEU A 152 -11.34 -6.66 29.51
C LEU A 152 -11.88 -8.02 29.07
N PHE A 153 -11.21 -9.10 29.45
CA PHE A 153 -11.64 -10.45 29.10
C PHE A 153 -12.82 -10.87 29.99
N ARG A 154 -14.03 -10.73 29.48
CA ARG A 154 -15.21 -11.40 30.05
C ARG A 154 -15.27 -12.81 29.51
N ALA A 155 -15.12 -13.80 30.39
CA ALA A 155 -15.47 -15.18 30.07
C ALA A 155 -16.97 -15.22 29.69
N VAL A 156 -17.27 -15.42 28.41
CA VAL A 156 -18.64 -15.62 27.97
C VAL A 156 -19.09 -16.96 28.53
N LYS A 157 -20.02 -16.94 29.51
CA LYS A 157 -20.66 -18.16 30.01
C LYS A 157 -21.24 -18.94 28.84
N GLY A 158 -20.73 -20.15 28.57
CA GLY A 158 -21.21 -21.01 27.48
C GLY A 158 -20.18 -21.33 26.40
N VAL A 159 -19.02 -20.65 26.35
CA VAL A 159 -17.95 -20.92 25.38
C VAL A 159 -16.87 -21.87 25.96
N LYS A 160 -17.23 -22.72 26.90
CA LYS A 160 -16.33 -23.75 27.47
C LYS A 160 -15.79 -24.77 26.44
N GLY A 161 -16.39 -24.83 25.25
CA GLY A 161 -16.00 -25.77 24.21
C GLY A 161 -15.09 -25.20 23.10
N PHE A 162 -14.94 -23.88 23.01
CA PHE A 162 -14.21 -23.28 21.89
C PHE A 162 -12.70 -23.16 22.13
N ILE A 163 -12.24 -23.19 23.37
CA ILE A 163 -10.83 -23.05 23.72
C ILE A 163 -10.15 -24.39 23.99
N ALA A 164 -10.91 -25.46 24.24
CA ALA A 164 -10.34 -26.70 24.83
C ALA A 164 -10.39 -27.97 23.97
N GLY A 165 -10.76 -27.93 22.68
CA GLY A 165 -10.74 -29.28 22.13
C GLY A 165 -11.20 -29.59 20.72
N LYS A 166 -11.49 -28.64 19.85
CA LYS A 166 -11.95 -28.96 18.48
C LYS A 166 -11.06 -28.45 17.33
N HIS A 167 -9.79 -28.17 17.59
CA HIS A 167 -8.87 -27.78 16.53
C HIS A 167 -7.70 -28.78 16.31
N SER A 168 -7.82 -30.02 16.79
CA SER A 168 -6.84 -31.05 16.49
C SER A 168 -6.95 -31.63 15.06
N GLU A 169 -7.99 -31.27 14.31
CA GLU A 169 -8.19 -31.80 12.95
C GLU A 169 -7.60 -30.93 11.82
N TYR A 170 -7.01 -29.76 12.13
CA TYR A 170 -6.45 -28.88 11.12
C TYR A 170 -4.92 -28.76 11.13
N ASP A 171 -4.24 -29.49 12.01
CA ASP A 171 -2.77 -29.45 12.11
C ASP A 171 -2.05 -30.50 11.23
N ASN A 172 -2.78 -31.28 10.42
CA ASN A 172 -2.21 -32.30 9.54
C ASN A 172 -2.74 -32.18 8.10
N SER A 173 -2.36 -31.13 7.40
CA SER A 173 -2.34 -31.16 5.92
C SER A 173 -1.53 -29.96 5.39
#